data_978fa549b8ba91397cc5c206b32c8b00
#
_entry.id   978fa549b8ba91397cc5c206b32c8b00
#
_cell.length_a   1.000
_cell.length_b   1.000
_cell.length_c   1.000
_cell.angle_alpha   90.00
_cell.angle_beta   90.00
_cell.angle_gamma   90.00
#
_symmetry.space_group_name_H-M   'P 1'
#
loop_
_entity.id
_entity.type
_entity.pdbx_description
1 polymer ?
#
loop_
_entity_poly.entity_id
_entity_poly.type
_entity_poly.pdbx_seq_one_letter_code
_entity_poly.pdbx_strand_id
1 'polypeptide(L)'
;MQIFMIVTSQKGVIDMRAGFIGAGKVGFSLGKYLKENGVEITGYFSKSPESAKSAADFTNTKLYKSIENILSDSDTLFITVPDGQISKVWDYMKN
;
A
#
# COMPACT_ATOMS: atom_id res chain seq x y z
N MET A 1 12.91 -0.99 -12.01
CA MET A 1 11.76 -1.91 -12.00
C MET A 1 11.19 -1.99 -10.60
N GLN A 2 9.89 -2.02 -10.48
CA GLN A 2 9.26 -2.17 -9.18
C GLN A 2 8.94 -3.63 -8.91
N ILE A 3 9.17 -4.07 -7.68
CA ILE A 3 8.74 -5.36 -7.21
C ILE A 3 7.45 -5.21 -6.43
N PHE A 4 6.64 -6.22 -6.52
CA PHE A 4 5.30 -6.24 -5.96
C PHE A 4 5.20 -7.42 -5.00
N MET A 5 4.77 -7.14 -3.78
CA MET A 5 4.61 -8.18 -2.76
C MET A 5 3.32 -7.93 -2.00
N ILE A 6 2.60 -8.99 -1.69
CA ILE A 6 1.37 -8.93 -0.91
C ILE A 6 1.63 -9.57 0.44
N VAL A 7 1.29 -8.85 1.51
CA VAL A 7 1.29 -9.39 2.87
C VAL A 7 -0.14 -9.29 3.37
N THR A 8 -0.76 -10.41 3.70
CA THR A 8 -2.19 -10.44 4.02
C THR A 8 -2.44 -11.27 5.28
N SER A 9 -3.49 -10.88 6.01
CA SER A 9 -4.06 -11.73 7.03
C SER A 9 -4.91 -12.83 6.37
N GLN A 10 -5.60 -13.63 7.16
CA GLN A 10 -6.37 -14.75 6.61
C GLN A 10 -7.79 -14.39 6.20
N LYS A 11 -8.10 -13.12 6.06
CA LYS A 11 -9.41 -12.69 5.60
C LYS A 11 -9.57 -12.91 4.11
N GLY A 12 -10.80 -13.10 3.67
CA GLY A 12 -11.11 -13.20 2.26
C GLY A 12 -11.00 -11.87 1.53
N VAL A 13 -10.98 -11.93 0.20
CA VAL A 13 -10.81 -10.74 -0.64
C VAL A 13 -11.92 -9.71 -0.40
N ILE A 14 -13.15 -10.18 -0.15
CA ILE A 14 -14.30 -9.29 0.03
C ILE A 14 -14.14 -8.41 1.27
N ASP A 15 -13.51 -8.95 2.30
CA ASP A 15 -13.31 -8.23 3.56
C ASP A 15 -11.93 -7.57 3.66
N MET A 16 -11.18 -7.56 2.55
CA MET A 16 -9.83 -7.04 2.54
C MET A 16 -9.83 -5.53 2.74
N ARG A 17 -8.96 -5.08 3.65
CA ARG A 17 -8.64 -3.66 3.82
C ARG A 17 -7.19 -3.47 3.42
N ALA A 18 -6.98 -2.98 2.23
CA ALA A 18 -5.67 -2.97 1.60
C ALA A 18 -4.99 -1.62 1.76
N GLY A 19 -3.77 -1.66 2.28
CA GLY A 19 -2.89 -0.50 2.30
C GLY A 19 -1.75 -0.69 1.32
N PHE A 20 -1.15 0.41 0.88
CA PHE A 20 -0.04 0.37 -0.07
C PHE A 20 1.20 0.99 0.55
N ILE A 21 2.31 0.28 0.44
CA ILE A 21 3.63 0.81 0.76
C ILE A 21 4.34 1.01 -0.58
N GLY A 22 4.57 2.26 -0.92
CA GLY A 22 5.02 2.66 -2.23
C GLY A 22 3.88 3.22 -3.05
N ALA A 23 4.17 4.26 -3.84
CA ALA A 23 3.16 4.98 -4.59
C ALA A 23 3.60 5.26 -6.02
N GLY A 24 4.40 4.36 -6.59
CA GLY A 24 4.79 4.42 -7.99
C GLY A 24 3.63 3.98 -8.89
N LYS A 25 3.91 3.84 -10.17
CA LYS A 25 2.88 3.54 -11.16
C LYS A 25 2.07 2.28 -10.83
N VAL A 26 2.74 1.24 -10.33
CA VAL A 26 2.07 -0.02 -10.02
C VAL A 26 1.10 0.17 -8.85
N GLY A 27 1.57 0.77 -7.75
CA GLY A 27 0.72 1.00 -6.59
C GLY A 27 -0.43 1.95 -6.89
N PHE A 28 -0.14 3.00 -7.65
CA PHE A 28 -1.12 3.98 -8.07
C PHE A 28 -2.24 3.34 -8.90
N SER A 29 -1.85 2.58 -9.93
CA SER A 29 -2.81 1.95 -10.85
C SER A 29 -3.56 0.81 -10.19
N LEU A 30 -2.87 -0.02 -9.43
CA LEU A 30 -3.49 -1.15 -8.75
C LEU A 30 -4.49 -0.69 -7.70
N GLY A 31 -4.15 0.33 -6.93
CA GLY A 31 -5.06 0.87 -5.94
C GLY A 31 -6.34 1.39 -6.55
N LYS A 32 -6.22 2.10 -7.66
CA LYS A 32 -7.39 2.60 -8.38
C LYS A 32 -8.25 1.44 -8.88
N TYR A 33 -7.62 0.44 -9.49
CA TYR A 33 -8.33 -0.72 -10.02
C TYR A 33 -9.08 -1.47 -8.91
N LEU A 34 -8.40 -1.74 -7.81
CA LEU A 34 -9.01 -2.49 -6.71
C LEU A 34 -10.17 -1.71 -6.10
N LYS A 35 -9.99 -0.40 -5.92
CA LYS A 35 -11.04 0.42 -5.35
C LYS A 35 -12.29 0.43 -6.25
N GLU A 36 -12.09 0.51 -7.55
CA GLU A 36 -13.20 0.48 -8.49
C GLU A 36 -13.91 -0.86 -8.52
N ASN A 37 -13.25 -1.90 -8.05
CA ASN A 37 -13.83 -3.24 -7.96
C ASN A 37 -14.31 -3.60 -6.55
N GLY A 38 -14.53 -2.60 -5.71
CA GLY A 38 -15.18 -2.79 -4.42
C GLY A 38 -14.26 -3.17 -3.27
N VAL A 39 -12.94 -3.16 -3.48
CA VAL A 39 -11.98 -3.43 -2.40
C VAL A 39 -11.77 -2.15 -1.60
N GLU A 40 -11.82 -2.27 -0.28
CA GLU A 40 -11.55 -1.13 0.59
C GLU A 40 -10.05 -0.84 0.61
N ILE A 41 -9.66 0.37 0.22
CA ILE A 41 -8.27 0.81 0.25
C ILE A 41 -8.10 1.74 1.45
N THR A 42 -7.23 1.37 2.38
CA THR A 42 -6.96 2.20 3.55
C THR A 42 -6.18 3.45 3.17
N GLY A 43 -5.16 3.31 2.36
CA GLY A 43 -4.39 4.45 1.90
C GLY A 43 -2.99 4.08 1.44
N TYR A 44 -2.13 5.10 1.41
CA TYR A 44 -0.78 4.98 0.88
C TYR A 44 0.25 5.52 1.86
N PHE A 45 1.37 4.82 1.95
CA PHE A 45 2.59 5.31 2.57
C PHE A 45 3.74 5.18 1.57
N SER A 46 4.57 6.21 1.48
CA SER A 46 5.75 6.18 0.62
C SER A 46 6.86 7.03 1.26
N LYS A 47 8.11 6.69 0.96
CA LYS A 47 9.25 7.53 1.33
C LYS A 47 9.15 8.92 0.72
N SER A 48 8.48 9.03 -0.43
CA SER A 48 8.18 10.32 -1.03
C SER A 48 6.76 10.71 -0.60
N PRO A 49 6.61 11.64 0.36
CA PRO A 49 5.27 12.06 0.79
C PRO A 49 4.44 12.63 -0.35
N GLU A 50 5.08 13.27 -1.32
CA GLU A 50 4.38 13.83 -2.48
C GLU A 50 3.75 12.74 -3.33
N SER A 51 4.49 11.63 -3.56
CA SER A 51 3.97 10.50 -4.32
C SER A 51 2.80 9.84 -3.59
N ALA A 52 2.94 9.65 -2.27
CA ALA A 52 1.88 9.08 -1.46
C ALA A 52 0.64 9.96 -1.48
N LYS A 53 0.83 11.28 -1.39
CA LYS A 53 -0.28 12.22 -1.44
C LYS A 53 -0.99 12.18 -2.78
N SER A 54 -0.23 12.14 -3.88
CA SER A 54 -0.81 12.05 -5.23
C SER A 54 -1.64 10.79 -5.39
N ALA A 55 -1.13 9.64 -4.93
CA ALA A 55 -1.85 8.38 -5.02
C ALA A 55 -3.09 8.39 -4.14
N ALA A 56 -2.99 8.89 -2.93
CA ALA A 56 -4.12 8.98 -2.02
C ALA A 56 -5.22 9.87 -2.59
N ASP A 57 -4.84 11.02 -3.15
CA ASP A 57 -5.81 11.94 -3.77
C ASP A 57 -6.48 11.30 -4.99
N PHE A 58 -5.69 10.62 -5.82
CA PHE A 58 -6.18 9.98 -7.04
C PHE A 58 -7.20 8.89 -6.72
N THR A 59 -6.96 8.14 -5.66
CA THR A 59 -7.84 7.03 -5.24
C THR A 59 -8.87 7.46 -4.21
N ASN A 60 -8.82 8.70 -3.76
CA ASN A 60 -9.68 9.23 -2.70
C ASN A 60 -9.54 8.40 -1.42
N THR A 61 -8.30 8.19 -0.99
CA THR A 61 -7.97 7.44 0.20
C THR A 61 -7.05 8.26 1.09
N LYS A 62 -6.52 7.64 2.14
CA LYS A 62 -5.78 8.34 3.18
C LYS A 62 -4.29 8.35 2.91
N LEU A 63 -3.64 9.45 3.23
CA LEU A 63 -2.19 9.55 3.25
C LEU A 63 -1.69 9.10 4.62
N TYR A 64 -0.80 8.10 4.64
CA TYR A 64 -0.18 7.64 5.88
C TYR A 64 1.23 8.20 6.00
N LYS A 65 1.59 8.60 7.20
CA LYS A 65 2.91 9.18 7.48
C LYS A 65 3.86 8.19 8.10
N SER A 66 3.40 6.99 8.44
CA SER A 66 4.25 5.96 9.00
C SER A 66 3.76 4.57 8.60
N ILE A 67 4.70 3.62 8.57
CA ILE A 67 4.36 2.23 8.29
C ILE A 67 3.52 1.66 9.42
N GLU A 68 3.80 2.05 10.66
CA GLU A 68 3.05 1.56 11.82
C GLU A 68 1.57 1.86 11.69
N ASN A 69 1.24 3.07 11.26
CA ASN A 69 -0.16 3.47 11.15
C ASN A 69 -0.89 2.71 10.05
N ILE A 70 -0.25 2.52 8.89
CA ILE A 70 -0.90 1.79 7.82
C ILE A 70 -1.03 0.31 8.16
N LEU A 71 -0.07 -0.26 8.90
CA LEU A 71 -0.17 -1.63 9.39
C LEU A 71 -1.36 -1.80 10.33
N SER A 72 -1.57 -0.84 11.23
CA SER A 72 -2.69 -0.90 12.17
C SER A 72 -4.05 -0.87 11.49
N ASP A 73 -4.16 -0.11 10.41
CA ASP A 73 -5.43 0.11 9.74
C ASP A 73 -5.73 -0.91 8.64
N SER A 74 -4.74 -1.70 8.25
CA SER A 74 -4.86 -2.60 7.09
C SER A 74 -4.67 -4.04 7.49
N ASP A 75 -5.40 -4.95 6.87
CA ASP A 75 -5.16 -6.38 7.03
C ASP A 75 -4.41 -6.97 5.83
N THR A 76 -4.24 -6.20 4.78
CA THR A 76 -3.50 -6.61 3.58
C THR A 76 -2.62 -5.44 3.16
N LEU A 77 -1.37 -5.73 2.83
CA LEU A 77 -0.45 -4.71 2.36
C LEU A 77 0.12 -5.11 1.00
N PHE A 78 0.08 -4.18 0.08
CA PHE A 78 0.75 -4.32 -1.21
C PHE A 78 2.02 -3.48 -1.14
N ILE A 79 3.16 -4.13 -1.31
CA ILE A 79 4.45 -3.45 -1.26
C ILE A 79 4.94 -3.27 -2.70
N THR A 80 4.91 -2.03 -3.16
CA THR A 80 5.25 -1.70 -4.55
C THR A 80 6.40 -0.71 -4.55
N VAL A 81 7.59 -1.21 -4.28
CA VAL A 81 8.80 -0.40 -4.18
C VAL A 81 9.86 -0.94 -5.13
N PRO A 82 10.89 -0.15 -5.46
CA PRO A 82 11.99 -0.65 -6.29
C PRO A 82 12.70 -1.85 -5.64
N ASP A 83 13.25 -2.71 -6.49
CA ASP A 83 13.92 -3.96 -6.06
C ASP A 83 14.85 -3.76 -4.87
N GLY A 84 15.68 -2.73 -4.91
CA GLY A 84 16.67 -2.52 -3.87
C GLY A 84 16.11 -2.10 -2.52
N GLN A 85 14.81 -1.88 -2.43
CA GLN A 85 14.18 -1.40 -1.21
C GLN A 85 13.23 -2.41 -0.57
N ILE A 86 12.90 -3.49 -1.25
CA ILE A 86 11.88 -4.40 -0.75
C ILE A 86 12.32 -5.11 0.54
N SER A 87 13.57 -5.52 0.61
CA SER A 87 14.07 -6.16 1.83
C SER A 87 14.14 -5.18 3.00
N LYS A 88 14.45 -3.93 2.73
CA LYS A 88 14.47 -2.89 3.78
C LYS A 88 13.09 -2.67 4.36
N VAL A 89 12.08 -2.60 3.51
CA VAL A 89 10.69 -2.45 3.95
C VAL A 89 10.28 -3.67 4.76
N TRP A 90 10.58 -4.87 4.26
CA TRP A 90 10.24 -6.11 4.94
C TRP A 90 10.90 -6.19 6.32
N ASP A 91 12.20 -5.86 6.41
CA ASP A 91 12.91 -5.87 7.68
C ASP A 91 12.31 -4.90 8.69
N TYR A 92 11.88 -3.73 8.21
CA TYR A 92 11.22 -2.76 9.07
C TYR A 92 9.91 -3.33 9.61
N MET A 93 9.12 -3.96 8.75
CA MET A 93 7.77 -4.44 9.12
C MET A 93 7.81 -5.62 10.10
N LYS A 94 8.77 -6.52 9.95
CA LYS A 94 8.79 -7.73 10.79
C LYS A 94 9.37 -7.50 12.18
N ASN A 95 9.99 -6.37 12.40
CA ASN A 95 10.49 -5.99 13.72
C ASN A 95 9.45 -5.16 14.44
#